data_e1addc41bc14ced63644cfd23cfc3d38
#
_entry.id   e1addc41bc14ced63644cfd23cfc3d38
#
_cell.length_a   1.000
_cell.length_b   1.000
_cell.length_c   1.000
_cell.angle_alpha   90.00
_cell.angle_beta   90.00
_cell.angle_gamma   90.00
#
_symmetry.space_group_name_H-M   'P 1'
#
loop_
_entity.id
_entity.type
_entity.pdbx_description
1 polymer ?
#
loop_
_entity_poly.entity_id
_entity_poly.type
_entity_poly.pdbx_seq_one_letter_code
_entity_poly.pdbx_strand_id
1 'polypeptide(L)'
;MKFIVHTDGGARDNPGPAAVGVVIEMINENNKKVEISKRIGEATNNVAEYTAVREALAYLRNYLPRSGIPLRGTIIQFYLDSNLVVQQLNGMFKVKDAKLRELMMQVKILESEIGG
;
A
#
# COMPACT_ATOMS: atom_id res chain seq x y z
N MET A 1 4.96 8.61 16.74
CA MET A 1 4.10 7.47 16.32
C MET A 1 4.68 6.77 15.13
N LYS A 2 4.70 5.46 15.15
CA LYS A 2 5.25 4.67 14.03
C LYS A 2 4.20 3.68 13.55
N PHE A 3 4.00 3.63 12.23
CA PHE A 3 3.18 2.62 11.59
C PHE A 3 4.08 1.69 10.79
N ILE A 4 3.86 0.40 10.93
CA ILE A 4 4.52 -0.61 10.11
C ILE A 4 3.45 -1.25 9.25
N VAL A 5 3.63 -1.18 7.93
CA VAL A 5 2.66 -1.65 6.96
C VAL A 5 3.27 -2.79 6.15
N HIS A 6 2.64 -3.94 6.20
CA HIS A 6 3.00 -5.08 5.35
C HIS A 6 1.91 -5.22 4.30
N THR A 7 2.30 -5.27 3.04
CA THR A 7 1.37 -5.46 1.93
C THR A 7 1.74 -6.70 1.13
N ASP A 8 0.73 -7.41 0.67
CA ASP A 8 0.91 -8.57 -0.18
C ASP A 8 -0.23 -8.60 -1.19
N GLY A 9 0.09 -8.93 -2.42
CA GLY A 9 -0.89 -9.07 -3.47
C GLY A 9 -0.47 -10.16 -4.42
N GLY A 10 -1.41 -10.92 -4.92
CA GLY A 10 -1.10 -11.98 -5.85
C GLY A 10 -2.31 -12.45 -6.64
N ALA A 11 -2.03 -13.10 -7.75
CA ALA A 11 -3.01 -13.72 -8.62
C ALA A 11 -2.75 -15.23 -8.67
N ARG A 12 -3.82 -16.01 -8.72
CA ARG A 12 -3.71 -17.46 -8.77
C ARG A 12 -3.00 -17.91 -10.05
N ASP A 13 -3.43 -17.39 -11.18
CA ASP A 13 -2.73 -17.49 -12.46
C ASP A 13 -2.36 -16.07 -12.86
N ASN A 14 -1.33 -15.87 -13.62
CA ASN A 14 -0.84 -14.51 -13.89
C ASN A 14 -1.08 -14.13 -15.36
N PRO A 15 -2.27 -13.56 -15.74
CA PRO A 15 -3.34 -13.04 -14.87
C PRO A 15 -4.33 -14.11 -14.42
N GLY A 16 -5.11 -13.78 -13.39
CA GLY A 16 -6.16 -14.65 -12.87
C GLY A 16 -6.83 -14.04 -11.65
N PRO A 17 -7.64 -14.83 -10.93
CA PRO A 17 -8.27 -14.36 -9.70
C PRO A 17 -7.21 -13.85 -8.71
N ALA A 18 -7.38 -12.62 -8.27
CA ALA A 18 -6.37 -11.92 -7.46
C ALA A 18 -6.94 -11.42 -6.14
N ALA A 19 -6.06 -11.26 -5.18
CA ALA A 19 -6.41 -10.76 -3.85
C ALA A 19 -5.27 -9.94 -3.29
N VAL A 20 -5.61 -9.07 -2.34
CA VAL A 20 -4.65 -8.24 -1.62
C VAL A 20 -4.79 -8.45 -0.13
N GLY A 21 -3.68 -8.34 0.58
CA GLY A 21 -3.64 -8.36 2.03
C GLY A 21 -2.82 -7.20 2.55
N VAL A 22 -3.29 -6.57 3.61
CA VAL A 22 -2.60 -5.46 4.27
C VAL A 22 -2.65 -5.69 5.77
N VAL A 23 -1.51 -5.52 6.42
CA VAL A 23 -1.41 -5.53 7.88
C VAL A 23 -0.76 -4.22 8.30
N ILE A 24 -1.47 -3.44 9.11
CA ILE A 24 -0.98 -2.17 9.63
C ILE A 24 -0.81 -2.31 11.14
N GLU A 25 0.42 -2.21 11.60
CA GLU A 25 0.74 -2.23 13.03
C GLU A 25 1.01 -0.81 13.51
N MET A 26 0.34 -0.41 14.56
CA MET A 26 0.50 0.91 15.17
C MET A 26 1.39 0.74 16.40
N ILE A 27 2.64 1.13 16.27
CA ILE A 27 3.63 0.96 17.33
C ILE A 27 3.48 2.12 18.32
N ASN A 28 2.70 1.89 19.34
CA ASN A 28 2.49 2.80 20.45
C ASN A 28 2.16 1.98 21.69
N GLU A 29 1.60 2.62 22.72
CA GLU A 29 1.26 1.98 23.96
C GLU A 29 0.30 0.79 23.81
N ASN A 30 -0.60 0.87 22.86
CA ASN A 30 -1.63 -0.15 22.65
C ASN A 30 -1.27 -1.20 21.60
N ASN A 31 -0.24 -0.94 20.79
CA ASN A 31 0.19 -1.85 19.72
C ASN A 31 -0.96 -2.39 18.89
N LYS A 32 -1.83 -1.50 18.45
CA LYS A 32 -3.01 -1.84 17.68
C LYS A 32 -2.63 -2.36 16.31
N LYS A 33 -3.41 -3.33 15.82
CA LYS A 33 -3.18 -3.96 14.52
C LYS A 33 -4.45 -3.95 13.70
N VAL A 34 -4.34 -3.59 12.44
CA VAL A 34 -5.43 -3.59 11.47
C VAL A 34 -5.09 -4.53 10.34
N GLU A 35 -6.01 -5.39 9.97
CA GLU A 35 -5.85 -6.32 8.86
C GLU A 35 -6.92 -6.04 7.80
N ILE A 36 -6.49 -5.96 6.54
CA ILE A 36 -7.38 -5.79 5.39
C ILE A 36 -7.12 -6.95 4.45
N SER A 37 -8.19 -7.63 4.04
CA SER A 37 -8.12 -8.72 3.07
C SER A 37 -9.23 -8.52 2.06
N LYS A 38 -8.89 -8.58 0.76
CA LYS A 38 -9.84 -8.19 -0.28
C LYS A 38 -9.56 -8.93 -1.58
N ARG A 39 -10.62 -9.45 -2.19
CA ARG A 39 -10.56 -9.96 -3.56
C ARG A 39 -10.72 -8.80 -4.52
N ILE A 40 -9.95 -8.79 -5.60
CA ILE A 40 -9.95 -7.68 -6.55
C ILE A 40 -10.32 -8.09 -7.99
N GLY A 41 -10.86 -9.30 -8.15
CA GLY A 41 -11.20 -9.82 -9.47
C GLY A 41 -9.98 -10.34 -10.19
N GLU A 42 -9.99 -10.32 -11.53
CA GLU A 42 -8.86 -10.78 -12.31
C GLU A 42 -7.79 -9.69 -12.44
N ALA A 43 -6.54 -10.07 -12.21
CA ALA A 43 -5.42 -9.15 -12.31
C ALA A 43 -4.11 -9.93 -12.42
N THR A 44 -3.04 -9.22 -12.75
CA THR A 44 -1.69 -9.76 -12.67
C THR A 44 -1.17 -9.64 -11.24
N ASN A 45 -0.09 -10.36 -10.93
CA ASN A 45 0.58 -10.23 -9.63
C ASN A 45 0.99 -8.77 -9.35
N ASN A 46 1.57 -8.10 -10.35
CA ASN A 46 2.03 -6.72 -10.16
C ASN A 46 0.87 -5.76 -9.89
N VAL A 47 -0.25 -5.93 -10.58
CA VAL A 47 -1.46 -5.12 -10.33
C VAL A 47 -1.95 -5.36 -8.90
N ALA A 48 -1.98 -6.62 -8.45
CA ALA A 48 -2.41 -6.95 -7.10
C ALA A 48 -1.49 -6.32 -6.05
N GLU A 49 -0.18 -6.34 -6.26
CA GLU A 49 0.78 -5.77 -5.34
C GLU A 49 0.65 -4.25 -5.23
N TYR A 50 0.51 -3.55 -6.36
CA TYR A 50 0.24 -2.11 -6.36
C TYR A 50 -1.09 -1.78 -5.68
N THR A 51 -2.10 -2.59 -5.94
CA THR A 51 -3.43 -2.41 -5.33
C THR A 51 -3.35 -2.54 -3.81
N ALA A 52 -2.56 -3.48 -3.30
CA ALA A 52 -2.37 -3.63 -1.86
C ALA A 52 -1.77 -2.36 -1.24
N VAL A 53 -0.76 -1.77 -1.88
CA VAL A 53 -0.16 -0.51 -1.40
C VAL A 53 -1.20 0.61 -1.42
N ARG A 54 -1.97 0.72 -2.49
CA ARG A 54 -3.03 1.73 -2.60
C ARG A 54 -4.07 1.57 -1.49
N GLU A 55 -4.51 0.34 -1.22
CA GLU A 55 -5.49 0.09 -0.16
C GLU A 55 -4.95 0.49 1.21
N ALA A 56 -3.69 0.19 1.48
CA ALA A 56 -3.05 0.58 2.74
C ALA A 56 -3.01 2.10 2.90
N LEU A 57 -2.59 2.80 1.85
CA LEU A 57 -2.52 4.27 1.88
C LEU A 57 -3.90 4.91 1.98
N ALA A 58 -4.89 4.36 1.29
CA ALA A 58 -6.27 4.86 1.37
C ALA A 58 -6.81 4.72 2.78
N TYR A 59 -6.53 3.62 3.45
CA TYR A 59 -6.91 3.43 4.85
C TYR A 59 -6.26 4.50 5.75
N LEU A 60 -4.95 4.69 5.61
CA LEU A 60 -4.22 5.66 6.42
C LEU A 60 -4.67 7.10 6.16
N ARG A 61 -4.95 7.45 4.91
CA ARG A 61 -5.46 8.77 4.57
C ARG A 61 -6.77 9.08 5.29
N ASN A 62 -7.63 8.08 5.44
CA ASN A 62 -8.91 8.25 6.14
C ASN A 62 -8.76 8.17 7.66
N TYR A 63 -7.84 7.35 8.13
CA TYR A 63 -7.64 7.10 9.56
C TYR A 63 -6.93 8.26 10.26
N LEU A 64 -5.83 8.75 9.68
CA LEU A 64 -4.96 9.71 10.36
C LEU A 64 -5.64 11.02 10.77
N PRO A 65 -6.47 11.66 9.91
CA PRO A 65 -7.16 12.89 10.33
C PRO A 65 -8.12 12.68 11.49
N ARG A 66 -8.69 11.48 11.62
CA ARG A 66 -9.67 11.16 12.67
C ARG A 66 -9.03 10.64 13.94
N SER A 67 -7.78 10.24 13.87
CA SER A 67 -7.08 9.59 14.98
C SER A 67 -6.59 10.56 16.03
N GLY A 68 -6.43 11.83 15.67
CA GLY A 68 -5.79 12.82 16.54
C GLY A 68 -4.27 12.68 16.59
N ILE A 69 -3.70 11.75 15.80
CA ILE A 69 -2.25 11.56 15.75
C ILE A 69 -1.63 12.67 14.90
N PRO A 70 -0.66 13.44 15.42
CA PRO A 70 0.00 14.46 14.62
C PRO A 70 0.85 13.83 13.52
N LEU A 71 0.78 14.41 12.31
CA LEU A 71 1.60 13.94 11.19
C LEU A 71 3.09 14.19 11.45
N ARG A 72 3.40 15.30 12.09
CA ARG A 72 4.77 15.63 12.43
C ARG A 72 5.32 14.62 13.41
N GLY A 73 6.45 14.01 13.06
CA GLY A 73 7.07 12.97 13.88
C GLY A 73 6.47 11.57 13.68
N THR A 74 5.45 11.45 12.81
CA THR A 74 4.89 10.15 12.47
C THR A 74 5.69 9.53 11.33
N ILE A 75 6.07 8.27 11.51
CA ILE A 75 6.82 7.49 10.53
C ILE A 75 5.92 6.37 10.04
N ILE A 76 5.80 6.26 8.72
CA ILE A 76 5.06 5.16 8.09
C ILE A 76 6.06 4.35 7.28
N GLN A 77 6.29 3.12 7.67
CA GLN A 77 7.27 2.25 7.04
C GLN A 77 6.57 1.10 6.35
N PHE A 78 6.78 0.96 5.04
CA PHE A 78 6.18 -0.08 4.21
C PHE A 78 7.17 -1.21 3.97
N TYR A 79 6.68 -2.43 4.07
CA TYR A 79 7.38 -3.64 3.68
C TYR A 79 6.57 -4.35 2.59
N LEU A 80 7.15 -4.45 1.40
CA LEU A 80 6.54 -5.08 0.24
C LEU A 80 7.39 -6.27 -0.18
N ASP A 81 6.74 -7.35 -0.59
CA ASP A 81 7.46 -8.53 -1.09
C ASP A 81 8.00 -8.32 -2.50
N SER A 82 7.35 -7.49 -3.30
CA SER A 82 7.76 -7.27 -4.68
C SER A 82 8.89 -6.27 -4.79
N ASN A 83 10.07 -6.74 -5.15
CA ASN A 83 11.20 -5.87 -5.42
C ASN A 83 10.91 -4.94 -6.61
N LEU A 84 10.20 -5.43 -7.63
CA LEU A 84 9.83 -4.63 -8.80
C LEU A 84 8.99 -3.42 -8.38
N VAL A 85 7.94 -3.63 -7.58
CA VAL A 85 7.07 -2.55 -7.12
C VAL A 85 7.85 -1.56 -6.27
N VAL A 86 8.70 -2.05 -5.37
CA VAL A 86 9.56 -1.17 -4.54
C VAL A 86 10.42 -0.28 -5.42
N GLN A 87 11.10 -0.86 -6.42
CA GLN A 87 12.00 -0.10 -7.28
C GLN A 87 11.24 0.91 -8.17
N GLN A 88 10.06 0.53 -8.64
CA GLN A 88 9.24 1.45 -9.44
C GLN A 88 8.73 2.62 -8.59
N LEU A 89 8.27 2.36 -7.37
CA LEU A 89 7.80 3.41 -6.46
C LEU A 89 8.94 4.34 -6.04
N ASN A 90 10.16 3.82 -5.94
CA ASN A 90 11.34 4.63 -5.63
C ASN A 90 11.90 5.36 -6.85
N GLY A 91 11.30 5.17 -8.03
CA GLY A 91 11.73 5.84 -9.25
C GLY A 91 12.94 5.21 -9.94
N MET A 92 13.39 4.04 -9.48
CA MET A 92 14.56 3.36 -10.04
C MET A 92 14.25 2.66 -11.37
N PHE A 93 13.03 2.14 -11.51
CA PHE A 93 12.59 1.49 -12.74
C PHE A 93 11.43 2.26 -13.35
N LYS A 94 11.41 2.35 -14.67
CA LYS A 94 10.29 2.95 -15.40
C LYS A 94 9.10 2.01 -15.40
N VAL A 95 7.90 2.59 -15.33
CA VAL A 95 6.64 1.85 -15.42
C VAL A 95 6.10 2.04 -16.83
N LYS A 96 6.19 0.99 -17.64
CA LYS A 96 5.74 1.03 -19.05
C LYS A 96 4.27 0.62 -19.20
N ASP A 97 3.81 -0.27 -18.36
CA ASP A 97 2.44 -0.77 -18.41
C ASP A 97 1.46 0.33 -17.98
N ALA A 98 0.43 0.57 -18.79
CA ALA A 98 -0.52 1.66 -18.55
C ALA A 98 -1.30 1.48 -17.25
N LYS A 99 -1.70 0.24 -16.93
CA LYS A 99 -2.45 -0.05 -15.69
C LYS A 99 -1.59 0.16 -14.47
N LEU A 100 -0.35 -0.31 -14.49
CA LEU A 100 0.59 -0.13 -13.39
C LEU A 100 0.92 1.34 -13.20
N ARG A 101 1.05 2.10 -14.30
CA ARG A 101 1.31 3.53 -14.23
C ARG A 101 0.17 4.28 -13.58
N GLU A 102 -1.07 3.91 -13.90
CA GLU A 102 -2.26 4.48 -13.27
C GLU A 102 -2.27 4.22 -11.77
N LEU A 103 -2.00 2.97 -11.36
CA LEU A 103 -1.94 2.60 -9.96
C LEU A 103 -0.81 3.33 -9.22
N MET A 104 0.35 3.44 -9.86
CA MET A 104 1.48 4.17 -9.28
C MET A 104 1.12 5.64 -9.03
N MET A 105 0.41 6.27 -9.98
CA MET A 105 -0.05 7.65 -9.82
C MET A 105 -1.02 7.78 -8.66
N GLN A 106 -1.95 6.83 -8.50
CA GLN A 106 -2.87 6.82 -7.37
C GLN A 106 -2.13 6.71 -6.04
N VAL A 107 -1.12 5.84 -5.98
CA VAL A 107 -0.27 5.69 -4.79
C VAL A 107 0.44 7.00 -4.46
N LYS A 108 1.02 7.66 -5.47
CA LYS A 108 1.72 8.93 -5.27
C LYS A 108 0.81 10.04 -4.79
N ILE A 109 -0.42 10.10 -5.31
CA ILE A 109 -1.42 11.08 -4.87
C ILE A 109 -1.79 10.84 -3.41
N LEU A 110 -2.08 9.59 -3.03
CA LEU A 110 -2.42 9.25 -1.65
C LEU A 110 -1.27 9.55 -0.70
N GLU A 111 -0.05 9.24 -1.09
CA GLU A 111 1.15 9.53 -0.31
C GLU A 111 1.28 11.03 -0.07
N SER A 112 1.05 11.84 -1.10
CA SER A 112 1.08 13.29 -1.01
C SER A 112 -0.03 13.82 -0.08
N GLU A 113 -1.23 13.26 -0.16
CA GLU A 113 -2.36 13.67 0.68
C GLU A 113 -2.13 13.34 2.16
N ILE A 114 -1.35 12.31 2.45
CA ILE A 114 -0.96 11.97 3.83
C ILE A 114 0.11 12.93 4.35
N GLY A 115 0.77 13.64 3.46
CA GLY A 115 1.78 14.63 3.83
C GLY A 115 3.20 14.08 3.79
N GLY A 116 3.38 12.97 3.06
CA GLY A 116 4.67 12.31 2.98
C GLY A 116 5.58 12.83 1.86
#